data_6d4fce82ce6ede9bea98bc0301853442
#
_entry.id   6d4fce82ce6ede9bea98bc0301853442
#
_cell.length_a   1.000
_cell.length_b   1.000
_cell.length_c   1.000
_cell.angle_alpha   90.00
_cell.angle_beta   90.00
_cell.angle_gamma   90.00
#
_symmetry.space_group_name_H-M   'P 1'
#
loop_
_entity.id
_entity.type
_entity.pdbx_description
1 polymer ?
#
loop_
_entity_poly.entity_id
_entity_poly.type
_entity_poly.pdbx_seq_one_letter_code
_entity_poly.pdbx_strand_id
1 'polypeptide(L)'
;MFLHVFEEFVEIINDHDAEGLASLMTIDHKFIDAAGNTFSGKENMVEEWKMYFKTFPDYWIEIEVVTEKENEVFAFGWVSATHAGHISGDSNHYFKIPAAFRAFMEGEKVKIWQVYSDTKIPLAIIDKNI
;
A
#
# COMPACT_ATOMS: atom_id res chain seq x y z
N MET A 1 16.14 -9.73 9.80
CA MET A 1 17.03 -9.14 8.80
C MET A 1 16.32 -8.17 7.88
N PHE A 2 15.15 -8.54 7.35
CA PHE A 2 14.40 -7.68 6.40
C PHE A 2 13.31 -6.85 7.05
N LEU A 3 13.06 -7.04 8.35
CA LEU A 3 12.00 -6.30 9.04
C LEU A 3 12.19 -4.79 8.98
N HIS A 4 13.43 -4.32 9.10
CA HIS A 4 13.70 -2.88 9.07
C HIS A 4 13.39 -2.27 7.70
N VAL A 5 13.64 -3.01 6.61
CA VAL A 5 13.31 -2.54 5.26
C VAL A 5 11.79 -2.47 5.09
N PHE A 6 11.07 -3.49 5.57
CA PHE A 6 9.62 -3.52 5.55
C PHE A 6 9.03 -2.34 6.34
N GLU A 7 9.52 -2.12 7.55
CA GLU A 7 9.03 -1.04 8.41
C GLU A 7 9.30 0.32 7.78
N GLU A 8 10.48 0.52 7.20
CA GLU A 8 10.82 1.75 6.51
C GLU A 8 9.92 1.98 5.30
N PHE A 9 9.62 0.92 4.53
CA PHE A 9 8.73 1.01 3.39
C PHE A 9 7.33 1.47 3.82
N VAL A 10 6.80 0.89 4.90
CA VAL A 10 5.49 1.29 5.47
C VAL A 10 5.53 2.75 5.93
N GLU A 11 6.59 3.16 6.61
CA GLU A 11 6.72 4.56 7.07
C GLU A 11 6.71 5.53 5.89
N ILE A 12 7.39 5.21 4.81
CA ILE A 12 7.42 6.07 3.62
C ILE A 12 6.06 6.10 2.95
N ILE A 13 5.34 4.97 2.91
CA ILE A 13 3.95 4.95 2.43
C ILE A 13 3.10 5.90 3.28
N ASN A 14 3.20 5.80 4.59
CA ASN A 14 2.41 6.63 5.51
C ASN A 14 2.78 8.11 5.43
N ASP A 15 3.99 8.44 5.03
CA ASP A 15 4.42 9.81 4.76
C ASP A 15 3.96 10.30 3.39
N HIS A 16 3.38 9.41 2.57
CA HIS A 16 2.92 9.71 1.21
C HIS A 16 4.04 10.20 0.30
N ASP A 17 5.24 9.68 0.50
CA ASP A 17 6.43 10.04 -0.27
C ASP A 17 6.69 9.01 -1.37
N ALA A 18 6.00 9.17 -2.50
CA ALA A 18 6.13 8.22 -3.62
C ALA A 18 7.56 8.16 -4.16
N GLU A 19 8.24 9.30 -4.24
CA GLU A 19 9.63 9.32 -4.70
C GLU A 19 10.56 8.60 -3.71
N GLY A 20 10.29 8.75 -2.41
CA GLY A 20 11.06 8.06 -1.37
C GLY A 20 10.89 6.54 -1.45
N LEU A 21 9.70 6.07 -1.82
CA LEU A 21 9.46 4.64 -2.01
C LEU A 21 10.38 4.04 -3.07
N ALA A 22 10.67 4.81 -4.12
CA ALA A 22 11.54 4.34 -5.19
C ALA A 22 12.91 3.92 -4.70
N SER A 23 13.43 4.57 -3.67
CA SER A 23 14.75 4.25 -3.12
C SER A 23 14.80 2.85 -2.49
N LEU A 24 13.65 2.31 -2.11
CA LEU A 24 13.54 0.97 -1.53
C LEU A 24 12.99 -0.07 -2.50
N MET A 25 12.77 0.29 -3.76
CA MET A 25 12.27 -0.63 -4.78
C MET A 25 13.40 -1.15 -5.67
N THR A 26 13.34 -2.43 -6.04
CA THR A 26 14.20 -2.94 -7.11
C THR A 26 13.72 -2.36 -8.44
N ILE A 27 14.57 -2.38 -9.47
CA ILE A 27 14.22 -1.86 -10.81
C ILE A 27 13.01 -2.60 -11.36
N ASP A 28 12.94 -3.90 -11.13
CA ASP A 28 11.85 -4.76 -11.60
C ASP A 28 10.73 -4.92 -10.54
N HIS A 29 10.64 -3.99 -9.60
CA HIS A 29 9.63 -4.02 -8.53
C HIS A 29 8.24 -4.27 -9.07
N LYS A 30 7.46 -5.07 -8.34
CA LYS A 30 6.07 -5.37 -8.68
C LYS A 30 5.16 -5.07 -7.50
N PHE A 31 3.97 -4.59 -7.83
CA PHE A 31 2.89 -4.45 -6.87
C PHE A 31 1.77 -5.40 -7.29
N ILE A 32 1.26 -6.18 -6.33
CA ILE A 32 0.13 -7.07 -6.56
C ILE A 32 -1.00 -6.61 -5.65
N ASP A 33 -2.12 -6.20 -6.25
CA ASP A 33 -3.25 -5.69 -5.50
C ASP A 33 -4.12 -6.83 -4.93
N ALA A 34 -5.15 -6.46 -4.16
CA ALA A 34 -6.00 -7.44 -3.49
C ALA A 34 -6.81 -8.32 -4.46
N ALA A 35 -6.97 -7.89 -5.70
CA ALA A 35 -7.64 -8.68 -6.73
C ALA A 35 -6.68 -9.59 -7.51
N GLY A 36 -5.36 -9.49 -7.21
CA GLY A 36 -4.35 -10.27 -7.90
C GLY A 36 -3.78 -9.62 -9.14
N ASN A 37 -4.15 -8.36 -9.42
CA ASN A 37 -3.58 -7.63 -10.56
C ASN A 37 -2.14 -7.22 -10.26
N THR A 38 -1.27 -7.39 -11.25
CA THR A 38 0.15 -7.09 -11.11
C THR A 38 0.52 -5.84 -11.90
N PHE A 39 1.23 -4.93 -11.24
CA PHE A 39 1.77 -3.71 -11.83
C PHE A 39 3.28 -3.80 -11.71
N SER A 40 4.01 -3.61 -12.81
CA SER A 40 5.45 -3.83 -12.86
C SER A 40 6.23 -2.57 -13.17
N GLY A 41 7.43 -2.51 -12.60
CA GLY A 41 8.38 -1.44 -12.88
C GLY A 41 8.39 -0.37 -11.79
N LYS A 42 9.61 -0.05 -11.33
CA LYS A 42 9.83 0.95 -10.29
C LYS A 42 9.24 2.32 -10.66
N GLU A 43 9.54 2.79 -11.87
CA GLU A 43 9.07 4.11 -12.31
C GLU A 43 7.55 4.16 -12.44
N ASN A 44 6.96 3.09 -12.97
CA ASN A 44 5.51 2.98 -13.09
C ASN A 44 4.85 3.01 -11.72
N MET A 45 5.43 2.33 -10.74
CA MET A 45 4.86 2.29 -9.39
C MET A 45 4.96 3.63 -8.67
N VAL A 46 5.99 4.43 -8.94
CA VAL A 46 6.06 5.78 -8.37
C VAL A 46 4.84 6.59 -8.82
N GLU A 47 4.50 6.54 -10.11
CA GLU A 47 3.35 7.26 -10.65
C GLU A 47 2.03 6.71 -10.09
N GLU A 48 1.92 5.39 -9.95
CA GLU A 48 0.73 4.76 -9.37
C GLU A 48 0.54 5.19 -7.91
N TRP A 49 1.61 5.23 -7.11
CA TRP A 49 1.53 5.69 -5.73
C TRP A 49 1.15 7.16 -5.63
N LYS A 50 1.67 8.01 -6.53
CA LYS A 50 1.29 9.42 -6.57
C LYS A 50 -0.21 9.59 -6.80
N MET A 51 -0.77 8.84 -7.74
CA MET A 51 -2.22 8.87 -8.00
C MET A 51 -3.01 8.34 -6.82
N TYR A 52 -2.52 7.27 -6.19
CA TYR A 52 -3.20 6.66 -5.05
C TYR A 52 -3.27 7.65 -3.88
N PHE A 53 -2.17 8.36 -3.60
CA PHE A 53 -2.14 9.37 -2.53
C PHE A 53 -3.01 10.59 -2.84
N LYS A 54 -3.25 10.90 -4.11
CA LYS A 54 -4.21 11.94 -4.48
C LYS A 54 -5.64 11.48 -4.23
N THR A 55 -5.91 10.21 -4.54
CA THR A 55 -7.23 9.61 -4.34
C THR A 55 -7.54 9.45 -2.85
N PHE A 56 -6.54 9.10 -2.07
CA PHE A 56 -6.65 8.85 -0.63
C PHE A 56 -5.58 9.65 0.12
N PRO A 57 -5.79 10.95 0.34
CA PRO A 57 -4.76 11.82 0.93
C PRO A 57 -4.37 11.47 2.36
N ASP A 58 -5.21 10.71 3.07
CA ASP A 58 -4.97 10.26 4.43
C ASP A 58 -4.72 8.76 4.54
N TYR A 59 -4.32 8.12 3.43
CA TYR A 59 -4.04 6.68 3.43
C TYR A 59 -3.04 6.32 4.52
N TRP A 60 -3.38 5.31 5.31
CA TRP A 60 -2.57 4.92 6.46
C TRP A 60 -2.56 3.41 6.63
N ILE A 61 -1.37 2.85 6.85
CA ILE A 61 -1.17 1.44 7.17
C ILE A 61 -0.80 1.35 8.64
N GLU A 62 -1.54 0.53 9.39
CA GLU A 62 -1.24 0.21 10.78
C GLU A 62 -0.87 -1.27 10.86
N ILE A 63 0.32 -1.58 11.34
CA ILE A 63 0.80 -2.96 11.45
C ILE A 63 0.68 -3.42 12.90
N GLU A 64 -0.01 -4.55 13.10
CA GLU A 64 -0.16 -5.14 14.43
C GLU A 64 0.81 -6.30 14.65
N VAL A 65 1.00 -7.13 13.62
CA VAL A 65 1.86 -8.32 13.69
C VAL A 65 2.72 -8.37 12.45
N VAL A 66 4.00 -8.64 12.63
CA VAL A 66 4.93 -8.81 11.52
C VAL A 66 5.86 -9.98 11.80
N THR A 67 6.13 -10.78 10.77
CA THR A 67 7.08 -11.89 10.86
C THR A 67 7.82 -12.02 9.54
N GLU A 68 8.95 -12.70 9.57
CA GLU A 68 9.70 -12.96 8.34
C GLU A 68 10.09 -14.42 8.24
N LYS A 69 10.22 -14.88 7.01
CA LYS A 69 10.71 -16.22 6.69
C LYS A 69 11.52 -16.11 5.42
N GLU A 70 12.80 -16.44 5.52
CA GLU A 70 13.74 -16.30 4.40
C GLU A 70 13.74 -14.85 3.89
N ASN A 71 13.46 -14.62 2.61
CA ASN A 71 13.43 -13.28 2.02
C ASN A 71 12.02 -12.70 1.93
N GLU A 72 11.08 -13.23 2.71
CA GLU A 72 9.70 -12.74 2.72
C GLU A 72 9.36 -12.17 4.08
N VAL A 73 8.58 -11.08 4.06
CA VAL A 73 8.00 -10.50 5.28
C VAL A 73 6.49 -10.56 5.16
N PHE A 74 5.84 -10.99 6.23
CA PHE A 74 4.38 -11.10 6.32
C PHE A 74 3.89 -10.21 7.45
N ALA A 75 2.84 -9.46 7.21
CA ALA A 75 2.31 -8.55 8.23
C ALA A 75 0.79 -8.53 8.20
N PHE A 76 0.20 -8.28 9.35
CA PHE A 76 -1.25 -8.18 9.52
C PHE A 76 -1.57 -6.89 10.26
N GLY A 77 -2.59 -6.20 9.81
CA GLY A 77 -3.00 -4.95 10.43
C GLY A 77 -4.22 -4.36 9.74
N TRP A 78 -4.17 -3.07 9.51
CA TRP A 78 -5.30 -2.30 8.98
C TRP A 78 -4.84 -1.31 7.93
N VAL A 79 -5.74 -0.99 7.02
CA VAL A 79 -5.58 0.16 6.12
C VAL A 79 -6.80 1.05 6.31
N SER A 80 -6.57 2.35 6.27
CA SER A 80 -7.65 3.33 6.39
C SER A 80 -7.42 4.49 5.45
N ALA A 81 -8.49 5.09 4.97
CA ALA A 81 -8.42 6.25 4.08
C ALA A 81 -9.78 6.89 3.88
N THR A 82 -9.77 8.12 3.38
CA THR A 82 -10.94 8.84 2.94
C THR A 82 -10.78 9.18 1.45
N HIS A 83 -11.81 8.92 0.65
CA HIS A 83 -11.77 9.22 -0.78
C HIS A 83 -11.85 10.73 -1.02
N ALA A 84 -10.88 11.30 -1.74
CA ALA A 84 -10.77 12.74 -1.95
C ALA A 84 -11.80 13.32 -2.92
N GLY A 85 -12.39 12.49 -3.78
CA GLY A 85 -13.36 12.91 -4.78
C GLY A 85 -14.76 13.20 -4.25
N HIS A 86 -14.98 13.04 -2.94
CA HIS A 86 -16.31 13.17 -2.37
C HIS A 86 -16.70 14.62 -2.09
N ILE A 87 -17.98 14.83 -1.84
CA ILE A 87 -18.50 16.10 -1.38
C ILE A 87 -18.19 16.23 0.11
N SER A 88 -17.70 17.42 0.50
CA SER A 88 -17.32 17.73 1.87
C SER A 88 -18.41 17.39 2.90
N GLY A 89 -18.01 16.79 4.00
CA GLY A 89 -18.89 16.54 5.15
C GLY A 89 -19.54 15.16 5.20
N ASP A 90 -19.33 14.31 4.19
CA ASP A 90 -19.89 12.98 4.17
C ASP A 90 -18.93 11.96 4.75
N SER A 91 -19.26 11.42 5.95
CA SER A 91 -18.45 10.43 6.64
C SER A 91 -18.45 9.05 5.97
N ASN A 92 -19.31 8.82 4.97
CA ASN A 92 -19.37 7.54 4.25
C ASN A 92 -18.20 7.33 3.30
N HIS A 93 -17.30 8.29 3.19
CA HIS A 93 -16.13 8.20 2.32
C HIS A 93 -14.89 7.69 3.03
N TYR A 94 -14.97 7.52 4.33
CA TYR A 94 -13.90 6.95 5.14
C TYR A 94 -14.09 5.45 5.28
N PHE A 95 -12.99 4.71 5.22
CA PHE A 95 -13.01 3.29 5.55
C PHE A 95 -11.79 2.91 6.38
N LYS A 96 -11.94 1.86 7.18
CA LYS A 96 -10.85 1.18 7.87
C LYS A 96 -11.15 -0.31 7.79
N ILE A 97 -10.26 -1.06 7.16
CA ILE A 97 -10.46 -2.50 6.93
C ILE A 97 -9.21 -3.28 7.31
N PRO A 98 -9.38 -4.56 7.72
CA PRO A 98 -8.23 -5.43 7.94
C PRO A 98 -7.46 -5.63 6.65
N ALA A 99 -6.15 -5.72 6.77
CA ALA A 99 -5.28 -5.97 5.63
C ALA A 99 -4.10 -6.83 6.04
N ALA A 100 -3.62 -7.64 5.11
CA ALA A 100 -2.39 -8.39 5.25
C ALA A 100 -1.46 -8.00 4.12
N PHE A 101 -0.16 -8.06 4.38
CA PHE A 101 0.87 -7.65 3.43
C PHE A 101 1.90 -8.76 3.31
N ARG A 102 2.37 -8.96 2.10
CA ARG A 102 3.45 -9.89 1.82
C ARG A 102 4.48 -9.16 0.97
N ALA A 103 5.71 -9.11 1.44
CA ALA A 103 6.78 -8.43 0.74
C ALA A 103 7.90 -9.44 0.45
N PHE A 104 8.37 -9.43 -0.80
CA PHE A 104 9.54 -10.20 -1.19
C PHE A 104 10.72 -9.25 -1.25
N MET A 105 11.79 -9.59 -0.55
CA MET A 105 12.97 -8.75 -0.45
C MET A 105 14.09 -9.25 -1.35
N GLU A 106 14.87 -8.30 -1.86
CA GLU A 106 16.10 -8.59 -2.59
C GLU A 106 17.15 -7.60 -2.10
N GLY A 107 18.08 -8.08 -1.26
CA GLY A 107 19.01 -7.20 -0.56
C GLY A 107 18.26 -6.26 0.37
N GLU A 108 18.58 -4.98 0.31
CA GLU A 108 17.95 -3.95 1.13
C GLU A 108 16.76 -3.30 0.42
N LYS A 109 16.14 -3.99 -0.54
CA LYS A 109 15.06 -3.44 -1.35
C LYS A 109 13.88 -4.39 -1.42
N VAL A 110 12.70 -3.81 -1.68
CA VAL A 110 11.45 -4.54 -1.85
C VAL A 110 11.30 -4.88 -3.33
N LYS A 111 11.25 -6.16 -3.64
CA LYS A 111 11.06 -6.64 -5.00
C LYS A 111 9.58 -6.77 -5.34
N ILE A 112 8.77 -7.29 -4.41
CA ILE A 112 7.33 -7.44 -4.60
C ILE A 112 6.63 -6.95 -3.34
N TRP A 113 5.61 -6.11 -3.53
CA TRP A 113 4.71 -5.67 -2.46
C TRP A 113 3.32 -6.16 -2.81
N GLN A 114 2.74 -6.99 -1.95
CA GLN A 114 1.42 -7.58 -2.18
C GLN A 114 0.49 -7.31 -1.02
N VAL A 115 -0.76 -6.97 -1.35
CA VAL A 115 -1.81 -6.67 -0.38
C VAL A 115 -2.92 -7.70 -0.47
N TYR A 116 -3.41 -8.13 0.69
CA TYR A 116 -4.58 -8.99 0.82
C TYR A 116 -5.61 -8.25 1.67
N SER A 117 -6.76 -7.94 1.10
CA SER A 117 -7.84 -7.30 1.87
C SER A 117 -9.16 -7.45 1.12
N ASP A 118 -10.25 -7.25 1.86
CA ASP A 118 -11.58 -7.20 1.24
C ASP A 118 -11.80 -5.78 0.71
N THR A 119 -11.81 -5.62 -0.60
CA THR A 119 -11.94 -4.32 -1.25
C THR A 119 -13.38 -3.89 -1.48
N LYS A 120 -14.36 -4.65 -0.99
CA LYS A 120 -15.77 -4.34 -1.19
C LYS A 120 -16.14 -2.93 -0.74
N ILE A 121 -15.73 -2.54 0.46
CA ILE A 121 -16.04 -1.22 1.01
C ILE A 121 -15.33 -0.10 0.25
N PRO A 122 -14.00 -0.15 0.04
CA PRO A 122 -13.32 0.89 -0.73
C PRO A 122 -13.86 1.06 -2.15
N LEU A 123 -14.14 -0.05 -2.85
CA LEU A 123 -14.68 0.02 -4.21
C LEU A 123 -16.08 0.63 -4.23
N ALA A 124 -16.92 0.32 -3.25
CA ALA A 124 -18.26 0.91 -3.16
C ALA A 124 -18.16 2.43 -2.95
N ILE A 125 -17.21 2.90 -2.16
CA ILE A 125 -16.98 4.33 -1.94
C ILE A 125 -16.53 5.01 -3.23
N ILE A 126 -15.57 4.41 -3.93
CA ILE A 126 -15.08 4.94 -5.21
C ILE A 126 -16.23 5.03 -6.22
N ASP A 127 -17.03 3.97 -6.34
CA ASP A 127 -18.16 3.92 -7.29
C ASP A 127 -19.19 5.01 -7.03
N LYS A 128 -19.44 5.35 -5.77
CA LYS A 128 -20.36 6.43 -5.40
C LYS A 128 -19.90 7.81 -5.84
N ASN A 129 -18.59 7.99 -6.05
CA ASN A 129 -17.98 9.29 -6.25
C ASN A 129 -17.39 9.50 -7.64
N ILE A 130 -17.71 8.62 -8.56
CA ILE A 130 -17.30 8.72 -9.96
C ILE A 130 -18.30 9.60 -10.72
#